data_fe632dbe6d3fb8250d2da2a517682927
#
_entry.id   fe632dbe6d3fb8250d2da2a517682927
#
_cell.length_a   1.000
_cell.length_b   1.000
_cell.length_c   1.000
_cell.angle_alpha   90.00
_cell.angle_beta   90.00
_cell.angle_gamma   90.00
#
_symmetry.space_group_name_H-M   'P 1'
#
loop_
_entity.id
_entity.type
_entity.pdbx_description
1 polymer ?
#
loop_
_entity_poly.entity_id
_entity_poly.type
_entity_poly.pdbx_seq_one_letter_code
_entity_poly.pdbx_strand_id
1 'polypeptide(L)'
;MTEKSDGPQTEDEAPSPLASELNEKLNNGMEALTLEELDDFMKRAKARASNFSPAQREAVTTPTEVMEEPTIAIAPDRLAALMSNFYPELPAPPRAPRRLVQGVIFDFDNTLARLKQPIEQLMESGARQAEKYMRSTGMDFPEDFWKNIVEARIFAQTKSDDEQEEHVADDALSFLLQFFGYPAARMDLDVLHRAVDIFYAPEMTAWEPMPGAIELLSGLKADGYKVSLIANYGCDRVFQRMVDYTGLRPFLDVCLCSGAVEWRKPGQEIYDVVLKQWDAEPYELVCVGDSLKHDIAGGLELGALTVHCRMIPLAEDERIVDAVASDAVIDELHQLPALLRAWG
;
A
#
# COMPACT_ATOMS: atom_id res chain seq x y z
N MET A 1 -15.90 -19.63 -60.50
CA MET A 1 -16.44 -18.43 -59.85
C MET A 1 -16.30 -18.67 -58.37
N THR A 2 -15.25 -18.17 -57.77
CA THR A 2 -15.00 -18.22 -56.32
C THR A 2 -14.69 -16.80 -55.90
N GLU A 3 -15.66 -16.23 -55.18
CA GLU A 3 -15.51 -14.88 -54.56
C GLU A 3 -14.48 -14.95 -53.43
N LYS A 4 -13.48 -14.07 -53.52
CA LYS A 4 -12.59 -13.75 -52.40
C LYS A 4 -13.29 -12.68 -51.56
N SER A 5 -13.53 -12.98 -50.29
CA SER A 5 -13.88 -11.97 -49.27
C SER A 5 -12.64 -11.23 -48.83
N ASP A 6 -12.56 -9.95 -49.13
CA ASP A 6 -11.57 -9.04 -48.56
C ASP A 6 -11.93 -8.78 -47.09
N GLY A 7 -11.00 -9.16 -46.18
CA GLY A 7 -11.03 -8.75 -44.78
C GLY A 7 -10.58 -7.28 -44.62
N PRO A 8 -10.95 -6.58 -43.53
CA PRO A 8 -10.59 -5.19 -43.35
C PRO A 8 -9.08 -5.06 -43.13
N GLN A 9 -8.45 -4.19 -43.93
CA GLN A 9 -7.08 -3.73 -43.74
C GLN A 9 -7.02 -2.94 -42.43
N THR A 10 -6.19 -3.37 -41.49
CA THR A 10 -5.79 -2.58 -40.34
C THR A 10 -4.86 -1.46 -40.83
N GLU A 11 -5.31 -0.22 -40.74
CA GLU A 11 -4.46 0.95 -40.94
C GLU A 11 -3.38 0.89 -39.84
N ASP A 12 -2.11 0.81 -40.24
CA ASP A 12 -0.96 1.04 -39.39
C ASP A 12 -1.01 2.50 -38.88
N GLU A 13 -1.49 2.70 -37.67
CA GLU A 13 -1.36 4.01 -37.01
C GLU A 13 0.12 4.32 -36.82
N ALA A 14 0.55 5.38 -37.45
CA ALA A 14 1.91 5.94 -37.28
C ALA A 14 2.17 6.21 -35.79
N PRO A 15 3.37 5.92 -35.26
CA PRO A 15 3.71 6.17 -33.87
C PRO A 15 3.45 7.63 -33.52
N SER A 16 2.97 7.89 -32.30
CA SER A 16 2.65 9.25 -31.87
C SER A 16 3.90 10.14 -31.97
N PRO A 17 3.74 11.44 -32.23
CA PRO A 17 4.90 12.36 -32.36
C PRO A 17 5.85 12.27 -31.15
N LEU A 18 5.31 11.99 -29.97
CA LEU A 18 6.09 11.81 -28.73
C LEU A 18 6.93 10.53 -28.75
N ALA A 19 6.37 9.42 -29.25
CA ALA A 19 7.09 8.16 -29.38
C ALA A 19 8.19 8.24 -30.45
N SER A 20 7.97 9.03 -31.53
CA SER A 20 8.98 9.27 -32.56
C SER A 20 10.14 10.14 -32.05
N GLU A 21 9.85 11.18 -31.26
CA GLU A 21 10.86 12.06 -30.64
C GLU A 21 11.70 11.32 -29.60
N LEU A 22 11.09 10.42 -28.83
CA LEU A 22 11.78 9.59 -27.84
C LEU A 22 12.65 8.52 -28.51
N ASN A 23 12.15 7.85 -29.54
CA ASN A 23 12.93 6.89 -30.33
C ASN A 23 14.13 7.54 -31.02
N GLU A 24 13.99 8.79 -31.48
CA GLU A 24 15.11 9.54 -32.06
C GLU A 24 16.18 9.87 -31.00
N LYS A 25 15.78 10.22 -29.77
CA LYS A 25 16.69 10.44 -28.64
C LYS A 25 17.39 9.17 -28.21
N LEU A 26 16.66 8.05 -28.09
CA LEU A 26 17.21 6.74 -27.69
C LEU A 26 18.18 6.17 -28.74
N ASN A 27 17.90 6.33 -30.04
CA ASN A 27 18.77 5.89 -31.13
C ASN A 27 20.05 6.72 -31.24
N ASN A 28 20.09 7.91 -30.66
CA ASN A 28 21.26 8.80 -30.64
C ASN A 28 22.21 8.56 -29.45
N GLY A 29 22.07 7.44 -28.71
CA GLY A 29 23.03 7.03 -27.67
C GLY A 29 23.00 7.87 -26.40
N MET A 30 21.83 8.41 -26.05
CA MET A 30 21.67 9.14 -24.78
C MET A 30 21.72 8.22 -23.57
N GLU A 31 22.40 8.68 -22.52
CA GLU A 31 22.36 8.17 -21.17
C GLU A 31 20.92 8.12 -20.63
N ALA A 32 20.67 7.32 -19.61
CA ALA A 32 19.35 7.15 -18.96
C ALA A 32 18.63 8.49 -18.78
N LEU A 33 17.31 8.50 -19.00
CA LEU A 33 16.46 9.68 -18.80
C LEU A 33 16.65 10.25 -17.39
N THR A 34 16.77 11.56 -17.30
CA THR A 34 16.87 12.25 -16.02
C THR A 34 15.53 12.18 -15.27
N LEU A 35 15.57 12.26 -13.94
CA LEU A 35 14.36 12.31 -13.10
C LEU A 35 13.38 13.42 -13.54
N GLU A 36 13.92 14.56 -14.01
CA GLU A 36 13.12 15.69 -14.49
C GLU A 36 12.37 15.37 -15.80
N GLU A 37 12.98 14.64 -16.72
CA GLU A 37 12.35 14.20 -17.98
C GLU A 37 11.27 13.15 -17.73
N LEU A 38 11.48 12.29 -16.74
CA LEU A 38 10.50 11.31 -16.30
C LEU A 38 9.28 11.99 -15.64
N ASP A 39 9.51 12.99 -14.79
CA ASP A 39 8.45 13.78 -14.15
C ASP A 39 7.58 14.54 -15.19
N ASP A 40 8.21 15.14 -16.16
CA ASP A 40 7.53 15.87 -17.23
C ASP A 40 6.69 14.95 -18.13
N PHE A 41 7.14 13.71 -18.30
CA PHE A 41 6.37 12.69 -19.00
C PHE A 41 5.16 12.23 -18.17
N MET A 42 5.35 11.94 -16.89
CA MET A 42 4.27 11.53 -15.98
C MET A 42 3.16 12.59 -15.93
N LYS A 43 3.51 13.87 -15.85
CA LYS A 43 2.55 14.99 -15.92
C LYS A 43 1.76 14.99 -17.24
N ARG A 44 2.42 14.74 -18.37
CA ARG A 44 1.76 14.67 -19.69
C ARG A 44 0.88 13.44 -19.86
N ALA A 45 1.27 12.30 -19.28
CA ALA A 45 0.48 11.07 -19.27
C ALA A 45 -0.79 11.23 -18.40
N LYS A 46 -0.65 11.80 -17.20
CA LYS A 46 -1.76 12.11 -16.29
C LYS A 46 -2.77 13.10 -16.90
N ALA A 47 -2.30 14.13 -17.60
CA ALA A 47 -3.15 15.09 -18.33
C ALA A 47 -3.94 14.44 -19.48
N ARG A 48 -3.41 13.39 -20.12
CA ARG A 48 -4.12 12.63 -21.14
C ARG A 48 -5.15 11.67 -20.58
N ALA A 49 -4.83 11.00 -19.45
CA ALA A 49 -5.77 10.11 -18.77
C ALA A 49 -7.01 10.86 -18.25
N SER A 50 -6.88 12.14 -17.87
CA SER A 50 -8.01 12.98 -17.45
C SER A 50 -8.99 13.35 -18.59
N ASN A 51 -8.61 13.15 -19.84
CA ASN A 51 -9.45 13.47 -21.01
C ASN A 51 -10.36 12.31 -21.47
N PHE A 52 -10.37 11.17 -20.75
CA PHE A 52 -11.36 10.12 -21.02
C PHE A 52 -12.76 10.59 -20.61
N SER A 53 -13.73 10.39 -21.51
CA SER A 53 -15.13 10.81 -21.28
C SER A 53 -15.76 10.03 -20.12
N PRO A 54 -16.77 10.61 -19.40
CA PRO A 54 -17.47 9.91 -18.32
C PRO A 54 -18.03 8.54 -18.71
N ALA A 55 -18.45 8.35 -19.95
CA ALA A 55 -18.99 7.08 -20.47
C ALA A 55 -17.93 5.94 -20.52
N GLN A 56 -16.65 6.28 -20.61
CA GLN A 56 -15.55 5.28 -20.58
C GLN A 56 -15.17 4.89 -19.16
N ARG A 57 -15.52 5.70 -18.16
CA ARG A 57 -15.34 5.37 -16.73
C ARG A 57 -16.45 4.50 -16.19
N GLU A 58 -17.70 4.63 -16.71
CA GLU A 58 -18.84 3.80 -16.29
C GLU A 58 -18.79 2.35 -16.78
N ALA A 59 -18.06 2.05 -17.84
CA ALA A 59 -17.94 0.68 -18.36
C ALA A 59 -17.18 -0.29 -17.44
N VAL A 60 -16.49 0.21 -16.40
CA VAL A 60 -15.69 -0.58 -15.45
C VAL A 60 -16.43 -0.83 -14.13
N THR A 61 -17.55 -0.18 -13.87
CA THR A 61 -18.28 -0.27 -12.60
C THR A 61 -19.77 -0.56 -12.81
N THR A 62 -20.12 -1.71 -13.38
CA THR A 62 -21.48 -2.25 -13.24
C THR A 62 -21.46 -3.34 -12.17
N PRO A 63 -22.01 -3.10 -10.97
CA PRO A 63 -22.24 -4.18 -10.01
C PRO A 63 -23.34 -5.08 -10.56
N THR A 64 -23.09 -6.38 -10.53
CA THR A 64 -24.12 -7.41 -10.74
C THR A 64 -25.21 -7.17 -9.68
N GLU A 65 -26.46 -6.98 -10.10
CA GLU A 65 -27.61 -6.88 -9.22
C GLU A 65 -27.70 -8.12 -8.33
N VAL A 66 -27.37 -7.94 -7.05
CA VAL A 66 -27.69 -8.91 -6.00
C VAL A 66 -29.16 -8.64 -5.62
N MET A 67 -30.02 -9.62 -5.85
CA MET A 67 -31.41 -9.57 -5.39
C MET A 67 -31.41 -9.44 -3.87
N GLU A 68 -31.86 -8.30 -3.37
CA GLU A 68 -32.09 -8.07 -1.94
C GLU A 68 -33.28 -8.92 -1.47
N GLU A 69 -33.03 -9.84 -0.56
CA GLU A 69 -34.11 -10.43 0.24
C GLU A 69 -34.68 -9.33 1.16
N PRO A 70 -36.01 -9.26 1.35
CA PRO A 70 -36.62 -8.21 2.17
C PRO A 70 -36.24 -8.44 3.65
N THR A 71 -35.23 -7.77 4.12
CA THR A 71 -34.93 -7.68 5.55
C THR A 71 -35.97 -6.79 6.19
N ILE A 72 -36.86 -7.35 7.00
CA ILE A 72 -37.77 -6.57 7.83
C ILE A 72 -36.91 -5.90 8.90
N ALA A 73 -36.48 -4.67 8.65
CA ALA A 73 -35.80 -3.85 9.63
C ALA A 73 -36.81 -3.42 10.70
N ILE A 74 -36.77 -4.04 11.86
CA ILE A 74 -37.47 -3.54 13.05
C ILE A 74 -36.66 -2.34 13.53
N ALA A 75 -37.31 -1.17 13.57
CA ALA A 75 -36.67 0.05 14.07
C ALA A 75 -36.10 -0.18 15.49
N PRO A 76 -34.89 0.31 15.80
CA PRO A 76 -34.19 0.04 17.09
C PRO A 76 -35.02 0.39 18.32
N ASP A 77 -35.84 1.42 18.28
CA ASP A 77 -36.79 1.84 19.31
C ASP A 77 -37.94 0.84 19.52
N ARG A 78 -38.44 0.19 18.46
CA ARG A 78 -39.41 -0.88 18.56
C ARG A 78 -38.84 -2.18 19.12
N LEU A 79 -37.58 -2.49 18.75
CA LEU A 79 -36.87 -3.64 19.30
C LEU A 79 -36.60 -3.42 20.81
N ALA A 80 -36.17 -2.21 21.19
CA ALA A 80 -35.96 -1.83 22.59
C ALA A 80 -37.26 -1.90 23.42
N ALA A 81 -38.38 -1.44 22.86
CA ALA A 81 -39.71 -1.52 23.52
C ALA A 81 -40.23 -2.96 23.64
N LEU A 82 -39.98 -3.84 22.67
CA LEU A 82 -40.29 -5.27 22.73
C LEU A 82 -39.44 -5.99 23.80
N MET A 83 -38.13 -5.67 23.84
CA MET A 83 -37.21 -6.29 24.80
C MET A 83 -37.51 -5.85 26.25
N SER A 84 -37.91 -4.57 26.47
CA SER A 84 -38.25 -4.08 27.82
C SER A 84 -39.52 -4.72 28.42
N ASN A 85 -40.45 -5.18 27.56
CA ASN A 85 -41.65 -5.88 28.02
C ASN A 85 -41.41 -7.37 28.39
N PHE A 86 -40.36 -7.97 27.86
CA PHE A 86 -40.04 -9.39 28.15
C PHE A 86 -39.02 -9.59 29.27
N TYR A 87 -38.24 -8.55 29.62
CA TYR A 87 -37.25 -8.63 30.70
C TYR A 87 -37.35 -7.40 31.60
N PRO A 88 -38.34 -7.37 32.55
CA PRO A 88 -38.36 -6.31 33.53
C PRO A 88 -37.16 -6.47 34.47
N GLU A 89 -36.22 -5.55 34.38
CA GLU A 89 -35.22 -5.26 35.39
C GLU A 89 -34.21 -6.36 35.77
N LEU A 90 -33.49 -6.88 34.76
CA LEU A 90 -32.15 -7.34 35.09
C LEU A 90 -31.27 -6.11 35.29
N PRO A 91 -30.59 -5.95 36.44
CA PRO A 91 -29.60 -4.89 36.58
C PRO A 91 -28.60 -5.01 35.43
N ALA A 92 -28.38 -3.92 34.70
CA ALA A 92 -27.38 -3.90 33.61
C ALA A 92 -26.10 -4.51 34.18
N PRO A 93 -25.50 -5.50 33.51
CA PRO A 93 -24.24 -6.06 33.98
C PRO A 93 -23.27 -4.91 34.24
N PRO A 94 -22.50 -4.96 35.33
CA PRO A 94 -21.54 -3.91 35.64
C PRO A 94 -20.72 -3.70 34.37
N ARG A 95 -20.79 -2.48 33.80
CA ARG A 95 -19.96 -2.13 32.64
C ARG A 95 -18.54 -2.39 33.09
N ALA A 96 -17.88 -3.34 32.43
CA ALA A 96 -16.44 -3.49 32.58
C ALA A 96 -15.82 -2.08 32.43
N PRO A 97 -14.83 -1.71 33.25
CA PRO A 97 -14.19 -0.43 33.13
C PRO A 97 -13.81 -0.24 31.66
N ARG A 98 -14.33 0.81 31.04
CA ARG A 98 -14.14 1.05 29.61
C ARG A 98 -12.66 1.33 29.45
N ARG A 99 -11.91 0.43 28.85
CA ARG A 99 -10.53 0.70 28.47
C ARG A 99 -10.55 1.95 27.59
N LEU A 100 -9.71 2.91 27.92
CA LEU A 100 -9.54 4.08 27.06
C LEU A 100 -8.97 3.64 25.72
N VAL A 101 -7.87 2.86 25.72
CA VAL A 101 -7.24 2.30 24.53
C VAL A 101 -7.88 0.95 24.20
N GLN A 102 -8.43 0.84 22.99
CA GLN A 102 -9.06 -0.38 22.49
C GLN A 102 -8.26 -1.07 21.39
N GLY A 103 -7.45 -0.32 20.64
CA GLY A 103 -6.71 -0.83 19.50
C GLY A 103 -5.33 -0.23 19.32
N VAL A 104 -4.48 -1.00 18.66
CA VAL A 104 -3.11 -0.60 18.33
C VAL A 104 -2.90 -0.74 16.83
N ILE A 105 -2.45 0.32 16.21
CA ILE A 105 -2.07 0.37 14.80
C ILE A 105 -0.55 0.35 14.75
N PHE A 106 0.02 -0.67 14.13
CA PHE A 106 1.46 -0.81 13.96
C PHE A 106 1.87 -0.47 12.53
N ASP A 107 3.06 0.09 12.38
CA ASP A 107 3.82 0.04 11.16
C ASP A 107 4.50 -1.32 10.97
N PHE A 108 5.04 -1.57 9.77
CA PHE A 108 5.69 -2.84 9.42
C PHE A 108 7.21 -2.77 9.50
N ASP A 109 7.83 -1.90 8.69
CA ASP A 109 9.29 -1.83 8.54
C ASP A 109 9.94 -1.23 9.79
N ASN A 110 11.01 -1.85 10.28
CA ASN A 110 11.73 -1.45 11.50
C ASN A 110 10.86 -1.37 12.77
N THR A 111 9.58 -1.73 12.67
CA THR A 111 8.62 -1.76 13.78
C THR A 111 8.22 -3.19 14.15
N LEU A 112 7.50 -3.91 13.26
CA LEU A 112 7.16 -5.32 13.50
C LEU A 112 8.03 -6.30 12.72
N ALA A 113 8.68 -5.85 11.66
CA ALA A 113 9.57 -6.65 10.82
C ALA A 113 10.80 -5.84 10.40
N ARG A 114 11.85 -6.53 9.96
CA ARG A 114 13.05 -5.92 9.40
C ARG A 114 13.60 -6.73 8.24
N LEU A 115 14.34 -6.05 7.36
CA LEU A 115 15.08 -6.71 6.29
C LEU A 115 16.38 -7.34 6.83
N LYS A 116 16.66 -8.57 6.38
CA LYS A 116 17.92 -9.29 6.65
C LYS A 116 19.08 -8.84 5.76
N GLN A 117 18.80 -8.14 4.69
CA GLN A 117 19.76 -7.73 3.66
C GLN A 117 19.46 -6.30 3.20
N PRO A 118 20.45 -5.55 2.71
CA PRO A 118 20.22 -4.21 2.14
C PRO A 118 19.21 -4.24 0.99
N ILE A 119 18.28 -3.29 1.01
CA ILE A 119 17.20 -3.20 0.03
C ILE A 119 17.71 -3.04 -1.41
N GLU A 120 18.83 -2.34 -1.59
CA GLU A 120 19.45 -2.09 -2.89
C GLU A 120 19.85 -3.40 -3.58
N GLN A 121 20.39 -4.35 -2.82
CA GLN A 121 20.79 -5.68 -3.35
C GLN A 121 19.57 -6.50 -3.74
N LEU A 122 18.49 -6.40 -2.98
CA LEU A 122 17.24 -7.10 -3.24
C LEU A 122 16.55 -6.53 -4.49
N MET A 123 16.52 -5.20 -4.62
CA MET A 123 16.00 -4.51 -5.81
C MET A 123 16.79 -4.88 -7.06
N GLU A 124 18.13 -4.84 -7.00
CA GLU A 124 18.97 -5.23 -8.14
C GLU A 124 18.69 -6.68 -8.56
N SER A 125 18.70 -7.59 -7.58
CA SER A 125 18.44 -9.02 -7.84
C SER A 125 17.07 -9.23 -8.48
N GLY A 126 16.03 -8.59 -7.95
CA GLY A 126 14.67 -8.67 -8.46
C GLY A 126 14.52 -8.07 -9.85
N ALA A 127 15.10 -6.88 -10.09
CA ALA A 127 15.05 -6.20 -11.38
C ALA A 127 15.71 -7.02 -12.50
N ARG A 128 16.86 -7.62 -12.23
CA ARG A 128 17.54 -8.52 -13.20
C ARG A 128 16.67 -9.75 -13.53
N GLN A 129 15.97 -10.30 -12.54
CA GLN A 129 15.07 -11.43 -12.75
C GLN A 129 13.82 -11.02 -13.53
N ALA A 130 13.24 -9.86 -13.23
CA ALA A 130 12.08 -9.32 -13.93
C ALA A 130 12.41 -8.99 -15.39
N GLU A 131 13.55 -8.34 -15.66
CA GLU A 131 14.05 -8.11 -17.02
C GLU A 131 14.20 -9.42 -17.80
N LYS A 132 14.86 -10.43 -17.21
CA LYS A 132 15.03 -11.74 -17.83
C LYS A 132 13.68 -12.39 -18.16
N TYR A 133 12.71 -12.29 -17.26
CA TYR A 133 11.36 -12.81 -17.49
C TYR A 133 10.69 -12.08 -18.65
N MET A 134 10.65 -10.76 -18.66
CA MET A 134 10.03 -9.97 -19.72
C MET A 134 10.69 -10.23 -21.09
N ARG A 135 12.01 -10.35 -21.15
CA ARG A 135 12.71 -10.77 -22.39
C ARG A 135 12.26 -12.16 -22.85
N SER A 136 11.98 -13.08 -21.94
CA SER A 136 11.50 -14.43 -22.29
C SER A 136 10.09 -14.45 -22.88
N THR A 137 9.30 -13.37 -22.66
CA THR A 137 7.98 -13.18 -23.29
C THR A 137 8.05 -12.51 -24.65
N GLY A 138 9.25 -12.21 -25.14
CA GLY A 138 9.47 -11.60 -26.45
C GLY A 138 9.65 -10.07 -26.42
N MET A 139 9.73 -9.47 -25.25
CA MET A 139 10.03 -8.05 -25.11
C MET A 139 11.51 -7.79 -25.35
N ASP A 140 11.82 -6.72 -26.08
CA ASP A 140 13.18 -6.29 -26.37
C ASP A 140 13.49 -4.98 -25.65
N PHE A 141 14.62 -4.93 -24.96
CA PHE A 141 15.06 -3.82 -24.14
C PHE A 141 16.54 -3.51 -24.40
N PRO A 142 16.99 -2.28 -24.10
CA PRO A 142 18.43 -1.95 -24.06
C PRO A 142 19.20 -2.84 -23.09
N GLU A 143 20.51 -2.86 -23.21
CA GLU A 143 21.40 -3.49 -22.23
C GLU A 143 21.20 -2.82 -20.86
N ASP A 144 21.27 -3.62 -19.78
CA ASP A 144 21.10 -3.15 -18.40
C ASP A 144 19.72 -2.51 -18.08
N PHE A 145 18.66 -2.84 -18.79
CA PHE A 145 17.30 -2.33 -18.55
C PHE A 145 16.83 -2.52 -17.10
N TRP A 146 17.37 -3.49 -16.38
CA TRP A 146 17.09 -3.70 -14.97
C TRP A 146 17.34 -2.44 -14.11
N LYS A 147 18.28 -1.57 -14.50
CA LYS A 147 18.54 -0.30 -13.80
C LYS A 147 17.32 0.62 -13.87
N ASN A 148 16.68 0.70 -15.03
CA ASN A 148 15.47 1.49 -15.21
C ASN A 148 14.30 0.96 -14.36
N ILE A 149 14.21 -0.37 -14.14
CA ILE A 149 13.21 -0.95 -13.23
C ILE A 149 13.44 -0.48 -11.80
N VAL A 150 14.69 -0.48 -11.33
CA VAL A 150 15.05 0.04 -9.99
C VAL A 150 14.73 1.52 -9.88
N GLU A 151 15.15 2.31 -10.87
CA GLU A 151 14.89 3.77 -10.91
C GLU A 151 13.39 4.08 -10.92
N ALA A 152 12.58 3.32 -11.67
CA ALA A 152 11.14 3.50 -11.70
C ALA A 152 10.51 3.26 -10.33
N ARG A 153 10.97 2.26 -9.57
CA ARG A 153 10.52 2.04 -8.19
C ARG A 153 10.89 3.22 -7.28
N ILE A 154 12.15 3.64 -7.30
CA ILE A 154 12.63 4.75 -6.48
C ILE A 154 11.86 6.02 -6.81
N PHE A 155 11.66 6.29 -8.10
CA PHE A 155 10.87 7.43 -8.56
C PHE A 155 9.42 7.37 -8.05
N ALA A 156 8.76 6.22 -8.20
CA ALA A 156 7.39 6.03 -7.71
C ALA A 156 7.30 6.27 -6.19
N GLN A 157 8.25 5.74 -5.40
CA GLN A 157 8.30 5.97 -3.95
C GLN A 157 8.48 7.46 -3.60
N THR A 158 9.42 8.15 -4.27
CA THR A 158 9.66 9.58 -4.05
C THR A 158 8.41 10.39 -4.38
N LYS A 159 7.77 10.09 -5.51
CA LYS A 159 6.52 10.74 -5.91
C LYS A 159 5.38 10.48 -4.94
N SER A 160 5.27 9.25 -4.47
CA SER A 160 4.27 8.89 -3.46
C SER A 160 4.47 9.69 -2.17
N ASP A 161 5.71 9.90 -1.74
CA ASP A 161 6.03 10.70 -0.55
C ASP A 161 5.73 12.20 -0.74
N ASP A 162 5.97 12.73 -1.95
CA ASP A 162 5.73 14.13 -2.27
C ASP A 162 4.22 14.45 -2.44
N GLU A 163 3.49 13.54 -3.09
CA GLU A 163 2.08 13.72 -3.44
C GLU A 163 1.13 13.17 -2.37
N GLN A 164 1.63 12.36 -1.43
CA GLN A 164 0.86 11.64 -0.39
C GLN A 164 -0.20 10.67 -0.96
N GLU A 165 -0.05 10.30 -2.22
CA GLU A 165 -0.81 9.28 -2.92
C GLU A 165 0.12 8.14 -3.31
N GLU A 166 -0.33 6.89 -3.22
CA GLU A 166 0.53 5.74 -3.58
C GLU A 166 0.59 5.54 -5.09
N HIS A 167 1.80 5.64 -5.64
CA HIS A 167 2.10 5.22 -7.00
C HIS A 167 2.39 3.72 -7.02
N VAL A 168 1.37 2.93 -7.34
CA VAL A 168 1.47 1.47 -7.25
C VAL A 168 2.47 0.88 -8.24
N ALA A 169 3.10 -0.21 -7.84
CA ALA A 169 4.20 -0.82 -8.57
C ALA A 169 3.84 -1.29 -10.00
N ASP A 170 2.60 -1.74 -10.21
CA ASP A 170 2.13 -2.15 -11.54
C ASP A 170 2.08 -0.96 -12.48
N ASP A 171 1.60 0.19 -12.01
CA ASP A 171 1.56 1.41 -12.80
C ASP A 171 2.97 1.95 -13.08
N ALA A 172 3.84 1.95 -12.07
CA ALA A 172 5.23 2.38 -12.25
C ALA A 172 5.95 1.56 -13.34
N LEU A 173 5.80 0.22 -13.32
CA LEU A 173 6.38 -0.62 -14.37
C LEU A 173 5.67 -0.42 -15.71
N SER A 174 4.33 -0.29 -15.72
CA SER A 174 3.56 -0.02 -16.93
C SER A 174 4.00 1.30 -17.59
N PHE A 175 4.18 2.36 -16.82
CA PHE A 175 4.68 3.64 -17.33
C PHE A 175 6.09 3.50 -17.89
N LEU A 176 7.00 2.83 -17.16
CA LEU A 176 8.35 2.57 -17.66
C LEU A 176 8.31 1.85 -19.02
N LEU A 177 7.52 0.79 -19.15
CA LEU A 177 7.43 0.01 -20.38
C LEU A 177 6.89 0.82 -21.57
N GLN A 178 6.01 1.78 -21.34
CA GLN A 178 5.52 2.67 -22.40
C GLN A 178 6.64 3.51 -23.02
N PHE A 179 7.65 3.92 -22.27
CA PHE A 179 8.83 4.61 -22.81
C PHE A 179 9.63 3.73 -23.77
N PHE A 180 9.62 2.42 -23.55
CA PHE A 180 10.36 1.47 -24.38
C PHE A 180 9.49 0.87 -25.48
N GLY A 181 8.38 1.54 -25.85
CA GLY A 181 7.56 1.20 -27.01
C GLY A 181 6.49 0.11 -26.74
N TYR A 182 6.19 -0.18 -25.47
CA TYR A 182 5.13 -1.10 -25.08
C TYR A 182 3.89 -0.33 -24.57
N PRO A 183 2.97 0.09 -25.47
CA PRO A 183 1.83 0.92 -25.07
C PRO A 183 0.88 0.13 -24.13
N ALA A 184 0.31 0.82 -23.12
CA ALA A 184 -0.57 0.22 -22.14
C ALA A 184 -1.74 -0.56 -22.77
N ALA A 185 -2.31 -0.07 -23.88
CA ALA A 185 -3.43 -0.71 -24.56
C ALA A 185 -3.09 -2.10 -25.20
N ARG A 186 -1.81 -2.40 -25.35
CA ARG A 186 -1.33 -3.70 -25.90
C ARG A 186 -0.54 -4.51 -24.88
N MET A 187 -0.46 -4.03 -23.65
CA MET A 187 0.28 -4.69 -22.58
C MET A 187 -0.52 -5.89 -22.07
N ASP A 188 0.14 -7.04 -21.98
CA ASP A 188 -0.41 -8.22 -21.33
C ASP A 188 -0.29 -8.00 -19.82
N LEU A 189 -1.43 -7.83 -19.14
CA LEU A 189 -1.48 -7.59 -17.70
C LEU A 189 -0.93 -8.76 -16.88
N ASP A 190 -1.06 -10.00 -17.35
CA ASP A 190 -0.50 -11.15 -16.66
C ASP A 190 1.03 -11.12 -16.72
N VAL A 191 1.61 -10.68 -17.84
CA VAL A 191 3.06 -10.47 -17.98
C VAL A 191 3.52 -9.34 -17.06
N LEU A 192 2.79 -8.21 -17.02
CA LEU A 192 3.09 -7.08 -16.15
C LEU A 192 3.06 -7.46 -14.67
N HIS A 193 1.95 -8.03 -14.21
CA HIS A 193 1.79 -8.46 -12.82
C HIS A 193 2.86 -9.49 -12.43
N ARG A 194 3.16 -10.43 -13.34
CA ARG A 194 4.19 -11.43 -13.08
C ARG A 194 5.59 -10.82 -13.01
N ALA A 195 5.89 -9.84 -13.84
CA ALA A 195 7.17 -9.11 -13.79
C ALA A 195 7.32 -8.36 -12.46
N VAL A 196 6.27 -7.69 -11.98
CA VAL A 196 6.25 -7.03 -10.67
C VAL A 196 6.43 -8.06 -9.54
N ASP A 197 5.70 -9.17 -9.55
CA ASP A 197 5.84 -10.23 -8.55
C ASP A 197 7.28 -10.79 -8.51
N ILE A 198 7.92 -10.98 -9.66
CA ILE A 198 9.31 -11.43 -9.77
C ILE A 198 10.28 -10.37 -9.25
N PHE A 199 10.04 -9.10 -9.55
CA PHE A 199 10.86 -8.00 -9.06
C PHE A 199 10.89 -7.96 -7.53
N TYR A 200 9.76 -8.14 -6.88
CA TYR A 200 9.65 -8.12 -5.42
C TYR A 200 9.99 -9.47 -4.73
N ALA A 201 10.13 -10.57 -5.47
CA ALA A 201 10.32 -11.89 -4.87
C ALA A 201 11.55 -12.00 -3.94
N PRO A 202 12.73 -11.42 -4.25
CA PRO A 202 13.87 -11.44 -3.33
C PRO A 202 13.57 -10.68 -2.02
N GLU A 203 12.90 -9.54 -2.10
CA GLU A 203 12.52 -8.74 -0.95
C GLU A 203 11.47 -9.47 -0.10
N MET A 204 10.45 -10.04 -0.70
CA MET A 204 9.37 -10.75 -0.01
C MET A 204 9.89 -11.80 0.99
N THR A 205 10.98 -12.49 0.68
CA THR A 205 11.55 -13.54 1.52
C THR A 205 12.68 -13.06 2.44
N ALA A 206 13.09 -11.81 2.29
CA ALA A 206 14.16 -11.20 3.09
C ALA A 206 13.68 -10.62 4.43
N TRP A 207 12.39 -10.49 4.63
CA TRP A 207 11.81 -10.01 5.87
C TRP A 207 11.85 -11.06 6.98
N GLU A 208 12.09 -10.60 8.21
CA GLU A 208 11.90 -11.40 9.42
C GLU A 208 11.20 -10.56 10.49
N PRO A 209 10.41 -11.18 11.39
CA PRO A 209 9.79 -10.43 12.48
C PRO A 209 10.86 -9.84 13.40
N MET A 210 10.58 -8.65 13.92
CA MET A 210 11.41 -8.06 14.97
C MET A 210 11.41 -8.95 16.22
N PRO A 211 12.51 -8.96 16.98
CA PRO A 211 12.57 -9.71 18.25
C PRO A 211 11.41 -9.31 19.18
N GLY A 212 10.64 -10.30 19.63
CA GLY A 212 9.48 -10.09 20.50
C GLY A 212 8.18 -9.65 19.80
N ALA A 213 8.16 -9.48 18.46
CA ALA A 213 6.95 -9.04 17.75
C ALA A 213 5.80 -10.06 17.86
N ILE A 214 6.08 -11.33 17.65
CA ILE A 214 5.08 -12.40 17.74
C ILE A 214 4.52 -12.49 19.16
N GLU A 215 5.39 -12.47 20.17
CA GLU A 215 5.02 -12.51 21.58
C GLU A 215 4.17 -11.28 21.97
N LEU A 216 4.57 -10.08 21.52
CA LEU A 216 3.81 -8.86 21.74
C LEU A 216 2.40 -8.96 21.16
N LEU A 217 2.30 -9.28 19.86
CA LEU A 217 1.01 -9.33 19.17
C LEU A 217 0.09 -10.40 19.78
N SER A 218 0.64 -11.58 20.09
CA SER A 218 -0.09 -12.65 20.78
C SER A 218 -0.61 -12.19 22.15
N GLY A 219 0.22 -11.48 22.92
CA GLY A 219 -0.16 -10.92 24.21
C GLY A 219 -1.26 -9.87 24.09
N LEU A 220 -1.16 -8.94 23.14
CA LEU A 220 -2.18 -7.92 22.88
C LEU A 220 -3.52 -8.54 22.50
N LYS A 221 -3.52 -9.57 21.66
CA LYS A 221 -4.74 -10.31 21.29
C LYS A 221 -5.34 -11.03 22.51
N ALA A 222 -4.52 -11.67 23.34
CA ALA A 222 -4.98 -12.33 24.57
C ALA A 222 -5.57 -11.33 25.58
N ASP A 223 -5.00 -10.12 25.63
CA ASP A 223 -5.49 -9.01 26.46
C ASP A 223 -6.72 -8.31 25.86
N GLY A 224 -7.19 -8.71 24.68
CA GLY A 224 -8.40 -8.23 24.02
C GLY A 224 -8.24 -6.91 23.27
N TYR A 225 -7.03 -6.50 22.93
CA TYR A 225 -6.81 -5.37 22.03
C TYR A 225 -7.11 -5.76 20.58
N LYS A 226 -7.66 -4.81 19.82
CA LYS A 226 -7.67 -4.88 18.36
C LYS A 226 -6.28 -4.51 17.84
N VAL A 227 -5.81 -5.21 16.81
CA VAL A 227 -4.47 -5.03 16.25
C VAL A 227 -4.55 -4.81 14.75
N SER A 228 -4.00 -3.71 14.27
CA SER A 228 -3.88 -3.39 12.85
C SER A 228 -2.42 -3.23 12.46
N LEU A 229 -2.14 -3.53 11.21
CA LEU A 229 -0.89 -3.23 10.52
C LEU A 229 -1.19 -2.31 9.35
N ILE A 230 -0.56 -1.14 9.32
CA ILE A 230 -0.64 -0.17 8.22
C ILE A 230 0.76 0.16 7.72
N ALA A 231 1.04 -0.11 6.44
CA ALA A 231 2.33 0.15 5.83
C ALA A 231 2.22 1.04 4.58
N ASN A 232 3.22 1.90 4.34
CA ASN A 232 3.42 2.54 3.06
C ASN A 232 4.17 1.58 2.13
N TYR A 233 3.45 0.89 1.25
CA TYR A 233 4.01 -0.13 0.36
C TYR A 233 3.24 -0.22 -0.96
N GLY A 234 3.92 0.01 -2.08
CA GLY A 234 3.30 0.20 -3.40
C GLY A 234 2.77 -1.06 -4.10
N CYS A 235 2.79 -2.24 -3.47
CA CYS A 235 2.26 -3.47 -4.09
C CYS A 235 1.54 -4.34 -3.06
N ASP A 236 0.21 -4.24 -2.98
CA ASP A 236 -0.59 -4.98 -2.01
C ASP A 236 -0.40 -6.50 -2.11
N ARG A 237 -0.41 -7.07 -3.32
CA ARG A 237 -0.21 -8.52 -3.52
C ARG A 237 1.06 -9.05 -2.86
N VAL A 238 2.14 -8.29 -2.96
CA VAL A 238 3.43 -8.65 -2.37
C VAL A 238 3.41 -8.43 -0.88
N PHE A 239 2.89 -7.28 -0.42
CA PHE A 239 2.80 -6.95 1.00
C PHE A 239 2.02 -8.01 1.79
N GLN A 240 0.87 -8.43 1.30
CA GLN A 240 0.07 -9.47 1.96
C GLN A 240 0.87 -10.77 2.13
N ARG A 241 1.63 -11.18 1.10
CA ARG A 241 2.50 -12.37 1.17
C ARG A 241 3.69 -12.19 2.13
N MET A 242 4.26 -10.98 2.22
CA MET A 242 5.31 -10.67 3.20
C MET A 242 4.81 -10.83 4.63
N VAL A 243 3.62 -10.33 4.93
CA VAL A 243 2.98 -10.47 6.25
C VAL A 243 2.70 -11.94 6.57
N ASP A 244 2.27 -12.73 5.58
CA ASP A 244 2.10 -14.18 5.76
C ASP A 244 3.44 -14.88 6.01
N TYR A 245 4.48 -14.52 5.24
CA TYR A 245 5.81 -15.09 5.35
C TYR A 245 6.47 -14.81 6.71
N THR A 246 6.26 -13.61 7.26
CA THR A 246 6.78 -13.25 8.59
C THR A 246 6.00 -13.89 9.75
N GLY A 247 4.85 -14.51 9.49
CA GLY A 247 4.02 -15.14 10.50
C GLY A 247 3.22 -14.17 11.38
N LEU A 248 3.12 -12.89 11.00
CA LEU A 248 2.38 -11.87 11.74
C LEU A 248 0.86 -11.96 11.53
N ARG A 249 0.42 -12.47 10.36
CA ARG A 249 -0.98 -12.53 9.95
C ARG A 249 -1.98 -13.03 11.01
N PRO A 250 -1.71 -14.11 11.75
CA PRO A 250 -2.70 -14.66 12.70
C PRO A 250 -3.11 -13.72 13.83
N PHE A 251 -2.33 -12.65 14.06
CA PHE A 251 -2.54 -11.71 15.16
C PHE A 251 -3.21 -10.40 14.72
N LEU A 252 -3.43 -10.21 13.42
CA LEU A 252 -3.93 -8.96 12.86
C LEU A 252 -5.43 -9.04 12.60
N ASP A 253 -6.18 -8.04 13.08
CA ASP A 253 -7.60 -7.86 12.72
C ASP A 253 -7.71 -7.10 11.38
N VAL A 254 -6.78 -6.17 11.12
CA VAL A 254 -6.67 -5.43 9.86
C VAL A 254 -5.22 -5.48 9.40
N CYS A 255 -5.02 -5.73 8.10
CA CYS A 255 -3.72 -5.65 7.46
C CYS A 255 -3.86 -4.88 6.16
N LEU A 256 -3.31 -3.68 6.13
CA LEU A 256 -3.50 -2.71 5.07
C LEU A 256 -2.15 -2.14 4.62
N CYS A 257 -2.00 -1.93 3.32
CA CYS A 257 -0.93 -1.08 2.81
C CYS A 257 -1.48 -0.02 1.85
N SER A 258 -0.70 1.02 1.63
CA SER A 258 -1.06 2.12 0.73
C SER A 258 -1.35 1.65 -0.69
N GLY A 259 -0.67 0.62 -1.18
CA GLY A 259 -0.94 0.03 -2.50
C GLY A 259 -2.32 -0.63 -2.67
N ALA A 260 -3.07 -0.83 -1.58
CA ALA A 260 -4.44 -1.34 -1.63
C ALA A 260 -5.49 -0.23 -1.75
N VAL A 261 -5.18 0.99 -1.28
CA VAL A 261 -6.15 2.09 -1.13
C VAL A 261 -5.70 3.38 -1.78
N GLU A 262 -4.49 3.41 -2.32
CA GLU A 262 -3.83 4.56 -2.96
C GLU A 262 -3.51 5.74 -2.00
N TRP A 263 -3.94 5.69 -0.75
CA TRP A 263 -3.60 6.64 0.30
C TRP A 263 -2.51 6.10 1.20
N ARG A 264 -1.66 7.00 1.69
CA ARG A 264 -0.51 6.63 2.54
C ARG A 264 -0.41 7.48 3.80
N LYS A 265 0.31 6.93 4.79
CA LYS A 265 0.70 7.68 5.98
C LYS A 265 1.63 8.85 5.56
N PRO A 266 1.49 10.06 6.17
CA PRO A 266 0.66 10.40 7.32
C PRO A 266 -0.81 10.77 7.00
N GLY A 267 -1.28 10.68 5.75
CA GLY A 267 -2.65 11.02 5.37
C GLY A 267 -3.70 10.28 6.21
N GLN A 268 -4.80 10.99 6.53
CA GLN A 268 -5.84 10.48 7.42
C GLN A 268 -6.64 9.34 6.79
N GLU A 269 -6.76 9.33 5.47
CA GLU A 269 -7.62 8.43 4.70
C GLU A 269 -7.27 6.96 4.92
N ILE A 270 -5.97 6.64 5.06
CA ILE A 270 -5.55 5.26 5.29
C ILE A 270 -5.92 4.79 6.71
N TYR A 271 -5.90 5.68 7.72
CA TYR A 271 -6.30 5.36 9.09
C TYR A 271 -7.84 5.25 9.21
N ASP A 272 -8.58 6.05 8.45
CA ASP A 272 -10.04 6.02 8.39
C ASP A 272 -10.60 4.63 8.06
N VAL A 273 -9.87 3.84 7.26
CA VAL A 273 -10.24 2.45 6.95
C VAL A 273 -10.32 1.62 8.23
N VAL A 274 -9.31 1.76 9.12
CA VAL A 274 -9.26 1.04 10.40
C VAL A 274 -10.32 1.56 11.37
N LEU A 275 -10.46 2.89 11.49
CA LEU A 275 -11.47 3.51 12.35
C LEU A 275 -12.87 3.01 12.01
N LYS A 276 -13.23 3.03 10.71
CA LYS A 276 -14.54 2.58 10.23
C LYS A 276 -14.76 1.08 10.47
N GLN A 277 -13.74 0.26 10.23
CA GLN A 277 -13.85 -1.19 10.44
C GLN A 277 -14.00 -1.54 11.93
N TRP A 278 -13.37 -0.77 12.81
CA TRP A 278 -13.41 -1.03 14.24
C TRP A 278 -14.55 -0.33 14.99
N ASP A 279 -15.25 0.59 14.34
CA ASP A 279 -16.21 1.50 14.97
C ASP A 279 -15.58 2.16 16.21
N ALA A 280 -14.40 2.75 16.00
CA ALA A 280 -13.54 3.30 17.04
C ALA A 280 -13.29 4.78 16.80
N GLU A 281 -13.14 5.50 17.91
CA GLU A 281 -12.73 6.90 17.90
C GLU A 281 -11.20 7.01 17.94
N PRO A 282 -10.59 8.03 17.33
CA PRO A 282 -9.14 8.19 17.29
C PRO A 282 -8.45 8.09 18.65
N TYR A 283 -9.01 8.72 19.69
CA TYR A 283 -8.47 8.72 21.06
C TYR A 283 -8.51 7.35 21.75
N GLU A 284 -9.16 6.36 21.16
CA GLU A 284 -9.20 4.97 21.63
C GLU A 284 -8.07 4.12 21.02
N LEU A 285 -7.24 4.73 20.16
CA LEU A 285 -6.19 4.04 19.42
C LEU A 285 -4.78 4.53 19.80
N VAL A 286 -3.81 3.66 19.56
CA VAL A 286 -2.39 3.97 19.66
C VAL A 286 -1.72 3.64 18.32
N CYS A 287 -1.02 4.60 17.75
CA CYS A 287 -0.16 4.42 16.57
C CYS A 287 1.27 4.14 17.04
N VAL A 288 1.86 3.05 16.57
CA VAL A 288 3.22 2.60 16.91
C VAL A 288 4.03 2.47 15.63
N GLY A 289 5.11 3.20 15.50
CA GLY A 289 5.98 3.14 14.33
C GLY A 289 7.34 3.77 14.55
N ASP A 290 8.25 3.59 13.61
CA ASP A 290 9.61 4.12 13.65
C ASP A 290 9.75 5.50 12.98
N SER A 291 8.83 5.83 12.06
CA SER A 291 8.89 7.07 11.29
C SER A 291 8.17 8.23 11.97
N LEU A 292 8.94 9.27 12.34
CA LEU A 292 8.37 10.52 12.84
C LEU A 292 7.47 11.20 11.80
N LYS A 293 7.85 11.12 10.52
CA LYS A 293 7.14 11.76 9.40
C LYS A 293 5.82 11.06 9.08
N HIS A 294 5.77 9.73 9.11
CA HIS A 294 4.63 8.96 8.64
C HIS A 294 3.74 8.44 9.78
N ASP A 295 4.34 7.80 10.79
CA ASP A 295 3.59 7.12 11.84
C ASP A 295 3.19 8.07 12.95
N ILE A 296 4.18 8.84 13.45
CA ILE A 296 3.95 9.72 14.60
C ILE A 296 3.17 10.96 14.17
N ALA A 297 3.57 11.61 13.08
CA ALA A 297 2.81 12.76 12.57
C ALA A 297 1.38 12.35 12.19
N GLY A 298 1.20 11.22 11.49
CA GLY A 298 -0.12 10.72 11.12
C GLY A 298 -1.00 10.38 12.33
N GLY A 299 -0.43 9.70 13.33
CA GLY A 299 -1.14 9.38 14.58
C GLY A 299 -1.56 10.62 15.38
N LEU A 300 -0.68 11.62 15.47
CA LEU A 300 -0.98 12.90 16.14
C LEU A 300 -2.07 13.69 15.41
N GLU A 301 -2.00 13.77 14.09
CA GLU A 301 -3.01 14.43 13.27
C GLU A 301 -4.36 13.73 13.36
N LEU A 302 -4.36 12.41 13.44
CA LEU A 302 -5.54 11.58 13.70
C LEU A 302 -6.17 11.88 15.07
N GLY A 303 -5.39 12.31 16.05
CA GLY A 303 -5.81 12.44 17.45
C GLY A 303 -5.69 11.15 18.25
N ALA A 304 -4.89 10.19 17.77
CA ALA A 304 -4.52 8.97 18.48
C ALA A 304 -3.32 9.21 19.41
N LEU A 305 -3.11 8.34 20.39
CA LEU A 305 -1.86 8.27 21.12
C LEU A 305 -0.75 7.71 20.21
N THR A 306 0.49 8.16 20.43
CA THR A 306 1.61 7.81 19.56
C THR A 306 2.78 7.24 20.35
N VAL A 307 3.39 6.18 19.80
CA VAL A 307 4.58 5.53 20.36
C VAL A 307 5.65 5.44 19.29
N HIS A 308 6.73 6.18 19.49
CA HIS A 308 7.90 6.11 18.61
C HIS A 308 8.77 4.92 18.95
N CYS A 309 9.01 4.05 17.98
CA CYS A 309 9.77 2.82 18.08
C CYS A 309 11.20 3.05 17.60
N ARG A 310 12.19 3.05 18.50
CA ARG A 310 13.59 3.36 18.15
C ARG A 310 14.51 2.13 18.18
N MET A 311 13.99 0.96 17.80
CA MET A 311 14.79 -0.27 17.81
C MET A 311 15.87 -0.29 16.74
N ILE A 312 15.64 0.39 15.62
CA ILE A 312 16.61 0.56 14.55
C ILE A 312 16.93 2.07 14.46
N PRO A 313 18.22 2.46 14.44
CA PRO A 313 18.58 3.86 14.28
C PRO A 313 18.09 4.41 12.94
N LEU A 314 17.37 5.52 12.98
CA LEU A 314 16.95 6.26 11.79
C LEU A 314 18.17 6.87 11.07
N ALA A 315 18.06 7.01 9.75
CA ALA A 315 19.00 7.80 8.97
C ALA A 315 19.06 9.25 9.47
N GLU A 316 20.19 9.95 9.26
CA GLU A 316 20.38 11.33 9.77
C GLU A 316 19.30 12.29 9.28
N ASP A 317 18.82 12.11 8.03
CA ASP A 317 17.79 12.97 7.41
C ASP A 317 16.42 12.86 8.09
N GLU A 318 16.09 11.73 8.70
CA GLU A 318 14.84 11.54 9.44
C GLU A 318 14.91 12.12 10.87
N ARG A 319 16.09 12.45 11.37
CA ARG A 319 16.29 13.07 12.69
C ARG A 319 15.93 14.57 12.72
N ILE A 320 15.75 15.19 11.55
CA ILE A 320 15.55 16.65 11.41
C ILE A 320 14.10 17.04 11.69
N VAL A 321 13.18 16.13 11.91
CA VAL A 321 11.81 16.46 12.29
C VAL A 321 11.72 16.74 13.80
N ASP A 322 12.51 17.71 14.26
CA ASP A 322 12.55 18.18 15.66
C ASP A 322 11.22 18.75 16.21
N ALA A 323 10.17 18.79 15.37
CA ALA A 323 8.88 19.38 15.73
C ALA A 323 7.80 18.35 16.13
N VAL A 324 8.04 17.05 15.90
CA VAL A 324 7.05 15.99 16.17
C VAL A 324 7.46 15.20 17.40
N ALA A 325 6.79 15.42 18.52
CA ALA A 325 7.00 14.67 19.75
C ALA A 325 5.91 13.61 19.91
N SER A 326 6.29 12.34 19.99
CA SER A 326 5.39 11.24 20.35
C SER A 326 5.00 11.29 21.83
N ASP A 327 3.86 10.71 22.18
CA ASP A 327 3.42 10.60 23.59
C ASP A 327 4.33 9.69 24.41
N ALA A 328 4.95 8.69 23.77
CA ALA A 328 5.94 7.82 24.38
C ALA A 328 6.98 7.34 23.36
N VAL A 329 8.09 6.85 23.87
CA VAL A 329 9.18 6.24 23.10
C VAL A 329 9.50 4.88 23.69
N ILE A 330 9.71 3.90 22.82
CA ILE A 330 10.19 2.56 23.20
C ILE A 330 11.45 2.20 22.41
N ASP A 331 12.36 1.53 23.07
CA ASP A 331 13.58 0.97 22.46
C ASP A 331 13.45 -0.54 22.24
N GLU A 332 12.40 -1.17 22.80
CA GLU A 332 12.09 -2.59 22.66
C GLU A 332 10.58 -2.81 22.73
N LEU A 333 10.06 -3.74 21.91
CA LEU A 333 8.62 -4.01 21.81
C LEU A 333 7.96 -4.45 23.13
N HIS A 334 8.70 -5.13 23.99
CA HIS A 334 8.19 -5.61 25.30
C HIS A 334 7.80 -4.47 26.26
N GLN A 335 8.21 -3.22 25.98
CA GLN A 335 7.85 -2.04 26.79
C GLN A 335 6.41 -1.57 26.53
N LEU A 336 5.87 -1.83 25.33
CA LEU A 336 4.56 -1.33 24.91
C LEU A 336 3.40 -1.77 25.82
N PRO A 337 3.28 -3.03 26.28
CA PRO A 337 2.15 -3.43 27.14
C PRO A 337 2.06 -2.68 28.47
N ALA A 338 3.19 -2.18 29.00
CA ALA A 338 3.20 -1.36 30.22
C ALA A 338 2.61 0.03 29.96
N LEU A 339 2.93 0.64 28.81
CA LEU A 339 2.36 1.92 28.39
C LEU A 339 0.84 1.80 28.16
N LEU A 340 0.41 0.77 27.43
CA LEU A 340 -1.03 0.55 27.17
C LEU A 340 -1.83 0.37 28.45
N ARG A 341 -1.29 -0.32 29.46
CA ARG A 341 -1.93 -0.43 30.78
C ARG A 341 -1.96 0.89 31.56
N ALA A 342 -0.98 1.76 31.34
CA ALA A 342 -0.96 3.07 32.00
C ALA A 342 -1.97 4.05 31.38
N TRP A 343 -2.33 3.86 30.12
CA TRP A 343 -3.30 4.68 29.38
C TRP A 343 -4.72 4.12 29.41
N GLY A 344 -4.92 2.90 29.84
CA GLY A 344 -6.21 2.19 29.96
C GLY A 344 -6.54 1.90 31.40
#